data_adad20fe8baf80b93ccd1d09748f6636
#
_entry.id   adad20fe8baf80b93ccd1d09748f6636
#
_cell.length_a   1.000
_cell.length_b   1.000
_cell.length_c   1.000
_cell.angle_alpha   90.00
_cell.angle_beta   90.00
_cell.angle_gamma   90.00
#
_symmetry.space_group_name_H-M   'P 1'
#
loop_
_entity.id
_entity.type
_entity.pdbx_description
1 polymer ?
#
loop_
_entity_poly.entity_id
_entity_poly.type
_entity_poly.pdbx_seq_one_letter_code
_entity_poly.pdbx_strand_id
1 'polypeptide(L)'
;MIKRYLIMAGVVSALMCKTALAETDPATPTSSQIVPEGKGLVVVAGATGGTGRLVVKHLMAEGYEVRAMVRNLEKGKRVLGDDIAMVRADVTEPSTLPPLLSGADFVISAIGASGKGEGKASPEAVDYGGSVALIDASKSAGIKKFIMVTSGGVTWWTHPISWFGGNVLKWKHKAELYLRASGLTHVIVRPNGGLKDEPGNSKKITFTQKDSFSWSISREDVAIVCVKALAHNQADNKTFEIQNGDEGRATGNVDWAKTFSAMVVKSDNL
;
A
#
# COMPACT_ATOMS: atom_id res chain seq x y z
N MET A 1 30.73 45.45 -86.32
CA MET A 1 31.27 44.42 -87.25
C MET A 1 30.86 43.06 -86.62
N ILE A 2 29.88 42.41 -87.25
CA ILE A 2 29.99 41.09 -87.93
C ILE A 2 30.55 39.99 -86.99
N LYS A 3 29.81 38.96 -86.66
CA LYS A 3 29.16 37.95 -87.51
C LYS A 3 28.19 37.10 -86.67
N ARG A 4 27.06 36.82 -87.28
CA ARG A 4 26.14 35.72 -87.05
C ARG A 4 26.85 34.36 -87.16
N TYR A 5 26.47 33.35 -86.41
CA TYR A 5 26.25 31.99 -86.96
C TYR A 5 25.17 31.25 -86.14
N LEU A 6 24.24 30.83 -86.90
CA LEU A 6 23.08 29.96 -86.63
C LEU A 6 23.53 28.50 -86.79
N ILE A 7 23.15 27.58 -85.97
CA ILE A 7 23.00 26.10 -86.27
C ILE A 7 22.15 25.48 -85.17
N MET A 8 20.96 25.21 -85.54
CA MET A 8 20.17 23.95 -85.72
C MET A 8 20.23 22.88 -84.61
N ALA A 9 19.06 22.72 -84.02
CA ALA A 9 18.23 21.50 -83.86
C ALA A 9 18.87 20.15 -83.49
N GLY A 10 18.46 19.63 -82.45
CA GLY A 10 18.56 18.22 -82.09
C GLY A 10 17.54 17.89 -81.03
N VAL A 11 16.33 17.46 -81.46
CA VAL A 11 15.28 16.92 -80.57
C VAL A 11 15.73 15.53 -80.20
N VAL A 12 16.10 15.32 -78.92
CA VAL A 12 16.19 13.97 -78.33
C VAL A 12 15.13 13.87 -77.27
N SER A 13 14.09 13.14 -77.65
CA SER A 13 13.01 12.74 -76.74
C SER A 13 13.56 11.70 -75.75
N ALA A 14 13.88 12.13 -74.56
CA ALA A 14 14.18 11.20 -73.45
C ALA A 14 12.90 10.91 -72.65
N LEU A 15 12.40 9.70 -72.81
CA LEU A 15 11.31 9.13 -72.09
C LEU A 15 11.77 8.97 -70.64
N MET A 16 11.45 9.94 -69.78
CA MET A 16 11.68 9.78 -68.33
C MET A 16 10.57 8.93 -67.74
N CYS A 17 10.95 7.70 -67.42
CA CYS A 17 10.21 6.82 -66.57
C CYS A 17 10.16 7.45 -65.17
N LYS A 18 8.99 8.01 -64.77
CA LYS A 18 8.74 8.45 -63.41
C LYS A 18 8.50 7.23 -62.55
N THR A 19 9.54 6.76 -61.86
CA THR A 19 9.38 5.91 -60.71
C THR A 19 8.74 6.74 -59.60
N ALA A 20 7.46 6.49 -59.34
CA ALA A 20 6.77 6.99 -58.16
C ALA A 20 7.42 6.36 -56.92
N LEU A 21 8.24 7.09 -56.22
CA LEU A 21 8.59 6.79 -54.85
C LEU A 21 7.32 6.99 -54.00
N ALA A 22 6.76 5.89 -53.54
CA ALA A 22 5.71 5.94 -52.50
C ALA A 22 6.33 6.59 -51.27
N GLU A 23 5.96 7.86 -51.00
CA GLU A 23 6.14 8.46 -49.69
C GLU A 23 5.33 7.63 -48.70
N THR A 24 6.04 6.86 -47.87
CA THR A 24 5.44 6.28 -46.67
C THR A 24 5.20 7.42 -45.72
N ASP A 25 3.96 7.86 -45.60
CA ASP A 25 3.52 8.71 -44.50
C ASP A 25 4.02 8.12 -43.18
N PRO A 26 4.65 8.92 -42.30
CA PRO A 26 4.96 8.46 -40.95
C PRO A 26 3.64 8.18 -40.28
N ALA A 27 3.42 6.92 -39.95
CA ALA A 27 2.25 6.46 -39.21
C ALA A 27 1.98 7.42 -38.05
N THR A 28 0.86 8.13 -38.13
CA THR A 28 0.30 8.90 -37.04
C THR A 28 0.26 7.97 -35.81
N PRO A 29 0.86 8.33 -34.66
CA PRO A 29 0.80 7.48 -33.50
C PRO A 29 -0.68 7.31 -33.12
N THR A 30 -1.14 6.09 -33.27
CA THR A 30 -2.45 5.62 -32.82
C THR A 30 -2.68 6.19 -31.42
N SER A 31 -3.80 6.88 -31.24
CA SER A 31 -4.23 7.48 -29.99
C SER A 31 -3.85 6.57 -28.82
N SER A 32 -2.88 6.99 -28.03
CA SER A 32 -2.60 6.40 -26.74
C SER A 32 -3.92 6.47 -25.97
N GLN A 33 -4.53 5.32 -25.74
CA GLN A 33 -5.59 5.22 -24.76
C GLN A 33 -5.01 5.83 -23.48
N ILE A 34 -5.57 6.96 -23.08
CA ILE A 34 -5.29 7.58 -21.78
C ILE A 34 -5.84 6.57 -20.79
N VAL A 35 -4.97 5.66 -20.33
CA VAL A 35 -5.22 4.87 -19.14
C VAL A 35 -5.34 5.91 -18.03
N PRO A 36 -6.47 6.03 -17.31
CA PRO A 36 -6.56 6.95 -16.19
C PRO A 36 -5.34 6.68 -15.30
N GLU A 37 -4.57 7.71 -14.95
CA GLU A 37 -3.48 7.56 -14.00
C GLU A 37 -4.07 6.88 -12.77
N GLY A 38 -3.68 5.63 -12.53
CA GLY A 38 -4.15 4.85 -11.40
C GLY A 38 -3.80 5.56 -10.10
N LYS A 39 -4.55 5.36 -9.05
CA LYS A 39 -4.29 5.96 -7.72
C LYS A 39 -2.91 5.59 -7.15
N GLY A 40 -2.11 4.81 -7.87
CA GLY A 40 -0.78 4.34 -7.53
C GLY A 40 -0.75 2.87 -7.09
N LEU A 41 0.46 2.33 -6.99
CA LEU A 41 0.73 0.94 -6.63
C LEU A 41 0.91 0.80 -5.11
N VAL A 42 0.09 -0.04 -4.50
CA VAL A 42 0.13 -0.33 -3.07
C VAL A 42 0.66 -1.74 -2.83
N VAL A 43 1.74 -1.84 -2.08
CA VAL A 43 2.21 -3.14 -1.55
C VAL A 43 1.45 -3.46 -0.27
N VAL A 44 0.85 -4.65 -0.20
CA VAL A 44 0.18 -5.15 1.01
C VAL A 44 1.01 -6.26 1.62
N ALA A 45 1.65 -5.97 2.75
CA ALA A 45 2.34 -6.95 3.57
C ALA A 45 1.35 -7.63 4.51
N GLY A 46 1.40 -8.99 4.57
CA GLY A 46 0.40 -9.78 5.28
C GLY A 46 -0.90 -9.98 4.49
N ALA A 47 -0.86 -9.85 3.17
CA ALA A 47 -2.01 -9.88 2.25
C ALA A 47 -2.90 -11.13 2.38
N THR A 48 -2.36 -12.29 2.76
CA THR A 48 -3.15 -13.53 2.96
C THR A 48 -3.73 -13.67 4.37
N GLY A 49 -3.49 -12.70 5.25
CA GLY A 49 -4.07 -12.66 6.60
C GLY A 49 -5.53 -12.18 6.61
N GLY A 50 -6.20 -12.37 7.75
CA GLY A 50 -7.62 -11.99 7.88
C GLY A 50 -7.92 -10.53 7.53
N THR A 51 -7.10 -9.57 8.02
CA THR A 51 -7.23 -8.15 7.69
C THR A 51 -6.62 -7.84 6.31
N GLY A 52 -5.44 -8.38 5.99
CA GLY A 52 -4.72 -8.06 4.75
C GLY A 52 -5.50 -8.40 3.49
N ARG A 53 -6.20 -9.54 3.44
CA ARG A 53 -7.07 -9.92 2.31
C ARG A 53 -8.20 -8.92 2.05
N LEU A 54 -8.73 -8.33 3.13
CA LEU A 54 -9.77 -7.31 3.06
C LEU A 54 -9.19 -5.95 2.62
N VAL A 55 -7.97 -5.63 3.05
CA VAL A 55 -7.23 -4.46 2.54
C VAL A 55 -7.05 -4.57 1.04
N VAL A 56 -6.58 -5.73 0.53
CA VAL A 56 -6.46 -5.98 -0.93
C VAL A 56 -7.81 -5.74 -1.63
N LYS A 57 -8.89 -6.36 -1.13
CA LYS A 57 -10.25 -6.21 -1.69
C LYS A 57 -10.67 -4.73 -1.79
N HIS A 58 -10.51 -3.96 -0.70
CA HIS A 58 -10.94 -2.56 -0.67
C HIS A 58 -10.03 -1.63 -1.49
N LEU A 59 -8.72 -1.88 -1.57
CA LEU A 59 -7.82 -1.14 -2.45
C LEU A 59 -8.20 -1.28 -3.92
N MET A 60 -8.48 -2.51 -4.37
CA MET A 60 -8.92 -2.76 -5.74
C MET A 60 -10.26 -2.09 -6.03
N ALA A 61 -11.21 -2.18 -5.11
CA ALA A 61 -12.51 -1.52 -5.24
C ALA A 61 -12.40 0.02 -5.33
N GLU A 62 -11.36 0.60 -4.72
CA GLU A 62 -11.05 2.03 -4.80
C GLU A 62 -10.18 2.39 -6.02
N GLY A 63 -9.77 1.42 -6.85
CA GLY A 63 -9.01 1.66 -8.08
C GLY A 63 -7.50 1.81 -7.89
N TYR A 64 -6.93 1.29 -6.81
CA TYR A 64 -5.47 1.15 -6.65
C TYR A 64 -4.96 -0.08 -7.37
N GLU A 65 -3.74 0.00 -7.88
CA GLU A 65 -2.99 -1.21 -8.23
C GLU A 65 -2.47 -1.87 -6.94
N VAL A 66 -2.56 -3.20 -6.86
CA VAL A 66 -2.18 -3.92 -5.65
C VAL A 66 -1.11 -4.95 -5.96
N ARG A 67 -0.05 -4.95 -5.17
CA ARG A 67 0.96 -6.00 -5.13
C ARG A 67 0.96 -6.67 -3.76
N ALA A 68 0.55 -7.93 -3.74
CA ALA A 68 0.45 -8.70 -2.51
C ALA A 68 1.79 -9.36 -2.14
N MET A 69 2.28 -9.11 -0.93
CA MET A 69 3.38 -9.87 -0.36
C MET A 69 2.87 -11.21 0.13
N VAL A 70 3.43 -12.29 -0.39
CA VAL A 70 3.07 -13.66 -0.02
C VAL A 70 4.32 -14.50 0.25
N ARG A 71 4.30 -15.35 1.28
CA ARG A 71 5.37 -16.30 1.54
C ARG A 71 5.25 -17.57 0.68
N ASN A 72 4.05 -17.87 0.25
CA ASN A 72 3.72 -19.02 -0.59
C ASN A 72 2.72 -18.59 -1.65
N LEU A 73 3.11 -18.66 -2.93
CA LEU A 73 2.31 -18.21 -4.07
C LEU A 73 1.02 -19.00 -4.24
N GLU A 74 1.06 -20.33 -4.07
CA GLU A 74 -0.11 -21.20 -4.21
C GLU A 74 -1.17 -20.89 -3.13
N LYS A 75 -0.73 -20.63 -1.90
CA LYS A 75 -1.63 -20.15 -0.86
C LYS A 75 -2.16 -18.76 -1.19
N GLY A 76 -1.31 -17.89 -1.74
CA GLY A 76 -1.69 -16.55 -2.20
C GLY A 76 -2.85 -16.62 -3.20
N LYS A 77 -2.70 -17.40 -4.25
CA LYS A 77 -3.74 -17.60 -5.28
C LYS A 77 -5.06 -18.12 -4.70
N ARG A 78 -4.99 -19.12 -3.82
CA ARG A 78 -6.21 -19.65 -3.17
C ARG A 78 -6.96 -18.61 -2.31
N VAL A 79 -6.23 -17.66 -1.71
CA VAL A 79 -6.83 -16.68 -0.78
C VAL A 79 -7.26 -15.40 -1.50
N LEU A 80 -6.48 -14.95 -2.49
CA LEU A 80 -6.65 -13.64 -3.14
C LEU A 80 -7.20 -13.74 -4.57
N GLY A 81 -7.18 -14.94 -5.18
CA GLY A 81 -7.48 -15.12 -6.61
C GLY A 81 -6.23 -14.95 -7.48
N ASP A 82 -6.39 -15.20 -8.77
CA ASP A 82 -5.29 -15.14 -9.75
C ASP A 82 -5.06 -13.73 -10.32
N ASP A 83 -6.03 -12.83 -10.18
CA ASP A 83 -6.00 -11.47 -10.75
C ASP A 83 -5.12 -10.48 -9.95
N ILE A 84 -4.58 -10.91 -8.82
CA ILE A 84 -3.74 -10.07 -7.95
C ILE A 84 -2.26 -10.30 -8.27
N ALA A 85 -1.52 -9.23 -8.54
CA ALA A 85 -0.07 -9.30 -8.64
C ALA A 85 0.54 -9.73 -7.29
N MET A 86 1.30 -10.82 -7.29
CA MET A 86 1.89 -11.40 -6.09
C MET A 86 3.40 -11.48 -6.23
N VAL A 87 4.10 -11.11 -5.17
CA VAL A 87 5.55 -11.28 -5.05
C VAL A 87 5.84 -12.15 -3.83
N ARG A 88 6.67 -13.20 -4.04
CA ARG A 88 7.16 -14.01 -2.93
C ARG A 88 8.19 -13.22 -2.13
N ALA A 89 7.84 -12.90 -0.89
CA ALA A 89 8.74 -12.22 0.04
C ALA A 89 8.38 -12.57 1.49
N ASP A 90 9.37 -12.50 2.36
CA ASP A 90 9.23 -12.71 3.80
C ASP A 90 9.94 -11.59 4.55
N VAL A 91 9.25 -10.93 5.47
CA VAL A 91 9.82 -9.83 6.28
C VAL A 91 10.98 -10.29 7.16
N THR A 92 11.07 -11.59 7.47
CA THR A 92 12.20 -12.19 8.20
C THR A 92 13.38 -12.54 7.29
N GLU A 93 13.28 -12.27 5.99
CA GLU A 93 14.30 -12.43 4.95
C GLU A 93 14.45 -11.11 4.17
N PRO A 94 15.14 -10.10 4.72
CA PRO A 94 15.16 -8.73 4.18
C PRO A 94 15.59 -8.63 2.71
N SER A 95 16.43 -9.54 2.22
CA SER A 95 16.86 -9.59 0.81
C SER A 95 15.71 -9.83 -0.18
N THR A 96 14.55 -10.30 0.30
CA THR A 96 13.37 -10.55 -0.53
C THR A 96 12.49 -9.31 -0.72
N LEU A 97 12.74 -8.23 0.03
CA LEU A 97 11.89 -7.03 0.05
C LEU A 97 12.13 -6.05 -1.12
N PRO A 98 13.36 -5.81 -1.61
CA PRO A 98 13.58 -4.85 -2.69
C PRO A 98 12.77 -5.15 -3.97
N PRO A 99 12.69 -6.39 -4.50
CA PRO A 99 11.84 -6.68 -5.65
C PRO A 99 10.35 -6.46 -5.39
N LEU A 100 9.90 -6.70 -4.16
CA LEU A 100 8.51 -6.46 -3.74
C LEU A 100 8.15 -4.97 -3.83
N LEU A 101 9.07 -4.08 -3.46
CA LEU A 101 8.82 -2.64 -3.32
C LEU A 101 9.16 -1.83 -4.58
N SER A 102 9.80 -2.46 -5.58
CA SER A 102 10.19 -1.77 -6.81
C SER A 102 9.00 -1.11 -7.51
N GLY A 103 9.07 0.21 -7.71
CA GLY A 103 8.03 1.01 -8.36
C GLY A 103 6.74 1.19 -7.55
N ALA A 104 6.71 0.78 -6.28
CA ALA A 104 5.55 0.98 -5.42
C ALA A 104 5.51 2.43 -4.89
N ASP A 105 4.29 2.96 -4.75
CA ASP A 105 4.05 4.26 -4.16
C ASP A 105 3.78 4.17 -2.66
N PHE A 106 3.09 3.11 -2.23
CA PHE A 106 2.54 2.98 -0.89
C PHE A 106 2.74 1.58 -0.32
N VAL A 107 2.76 1.49 1.01
CA VAL A 107 2.77 0.22 1.74
C VAL A 107 1.65 0.22 2.77
N ILE A 108 0.89 -0.88 2.83
CA ILE A 108 0.01 -1.19 3.97
C ILE A 108 0.52 -2.48 4.60
N SER A 109 0.97 -2.38 5.85
CA SER A 109 1.46 -3.51 6.64
C SER A 109 0.40 -4.00 7.61
N ALA A 110 -0.12 -5.19 7.36
CA ALA A 110 -1.01 -5.94 8.26
C ALA A 110 -0.34 -7.25 8.71
N ILE A 111 1.00 -7.21 8.92
CA ILE A 111 1.76 -8.35 9.40
C ILE A 111 1.55 -8.56 10.90
N GLY A 112 1.76 -9.78 11.34
CA GLY A 112 1.76 -10.16 12.73
C GLY A 112 2.11 -11.63 12.89
N ALA A 113 2.78 -11.98 13.98
CA ALA A 113 3.06 -13.36 14.33
C ALA A 113 1.75 -14.09 14.61
N SER A 114 1.62 -15.32 14.14
CA SER A 114 0.49 -16.17 14.43
C SER A 114 0.75 -16.93 15.74
N GLY A 115 0.27 -16.36 16.84
CA GLY A 115 0.32 -17.03 18.15
C GLY A 115 1.70 -16.98 18.82
N LYS A 116 2.04 -18.05 19.57
CA LYS A 116 3.30 -18.18 20.33
C LYS A 116 4.42 -18.76 19.47
N GLY A 117 4.61 -18.27 18.24
CA GLY A 117 5.68 -18.72 17.34
C GLY A 117 7.06 -18.54 17.98
N GLU A 118 7.97 -19.46 17.66
CA GLU A 118 9.37 -19.40 18.07
C GLU A 118 10.30 -19.12 16.88
N GLY A 119 11.50 -18.70 17.16
CA GLY A 119 12.49 -18.41 16.13
C GLY A 119 11.98 -17.35 15.11
N LYS A 120 12.06 -17.64 13.83
CA LYS A 120 11.60 -16.75 12.74
C LYS A 120 10.09 -16.45 12.77
N ALA A 121 9.28 -17.23 13.46
CA ALA A 121 7.85 -17.03 13.61
C ALA A 121 7.47 -16.30 14.92
N SER A 122 8.43 -15.92 15.73
CA SER A 122 8.20 -15.24 17.00
C SER A 122 7.68 -13.82 16.79
N PRO A 123 6.94 -13.25 17.76
CA PRO A 123 6.57 -11.84 17.74
C PRO A 123 7.77 -10.89 17.62
N GLU A 124 8.91 -11.21 18.24
CA GLU A 124 10.13 -10.43 18.10
C GLU A 124 10.62 -10.41 16.65
N ALA A 125 10.67 -11.56 16.00
CA ALA A 125 11.17 -11.68 14.63
C ALA A 125 10.21 -11.06 13.60
N VAL A 126 8.88 -11.24 13.76
CA VAL A 126 7.88 -10.81 12.79
C VAL A 126 7.37 -9.41 13.10
N ASP A 127 6.84 -9.18 14.33
CA ASP A 127 6.17 -7.91 14.65
C ASP A 127 7.17 -6.77 14.82
N TYR A 128 8.42 -7.04 15.24
CA TYR A 128 9.46 -6.04 15.35
C TYR A 128 10.49 -6.14 14.22
N GLY A 129 11.31 -7.18 14.18
CA GLY A 129 12.39 -7.31 13.20
C GLY A 129 11.91 -7.23 11.75
N GLY A 130 10.80 -7.92 11.45
CA GLY A 130 10.17 -7.88 10.13
C GLY A 130 9.58 -6.51 9.78
N SER A 131 9.00 -5.81 10.77
CA SER A 131 8.53 -4.43 10.58
C SER A 131 9.69 -3.48 10.32
N VAL A 132 10.79 -3.57 11.06
CA VAL A 132 12.01 -2.78 10.84
C VAL A 132 12.53 -3.01 9.42
N ALA A 133 12.70 -4.27 9.01
CA ALA A 133 13.18 -4.59 7.67
C ALA A 133 12.27 -4.02 6.57
N LEU A 134 10.96 -4.12 6.73
CA LEU A 134 9.99 -3.58 5.77
C LEU A 134 10.02 -2.04 5.73
N ILE A 135 10.16 -1.37 6.87
CA ILE A 135 10.28 0.09 6.97
C ILE A 135 11.55 0.57 6.27
N ASP A 136 12.70 -0.05 6.55
CA ASP A 136 13.99 0.32 5.93
C ASP A 136 13.98 0.11 4.42
N ALA A 137 13.45 -1.03 3.96
CA ALA A 137 13.28 -1.30 2.55
C ALA A 137 12.31 -0.31 1.89
N SER A 138 11.23 0.08 2.57
CA SER A 138 10.26 1.09 2.11
C SER A 138 10.91 2.47 1.98
N LYS A 139 11.73 2.87 2.95
CA LYS A 139 12.51 4.11 2.90
C LYS A 139 13.47 4.11 1.71
N SER A 140 14.19 3.01 1.52
CA SER A 140 15.15 2.86 0.41
C SER A 140 14.46 2.85 -0.96
N ALA A 141 13.22 2.37 -1.05
CA ALA A 141 12.41 2.36 -2.27
C ALA A 141 11.69 3.69 -2.55
N GLY A 142 11.77 4.68 -1.64
CA GLY A 142 11.10 5.98 -1.82
C GLY A 142 9.57 5.92 -1.64
N ILE A 143 9.08 5.03 -0.79
CA ILE A 143 7.64 4.90 -0.50
C ILE A 143 7.09 6.23 0.04
N LYS A 144 6.01 6.70 -0.56
CA LYS A 144 5.36 8.00 -0.26
C LYS A 144 4.60 7.99 1.06
N LYS A 145 3.94 6.87 1.40
CA LYS A 145 3.19 6.72 2.65
C LYS A 145 3.17 5.25 3.10
N PHE A 146 3.35 5.04 4.40
CA PHE A 146 3.35 3.73 5.05
C PHE A 146 2.21 3.64 6.07
N ILE A 147 1.29 2.70 5.89
CA ILE A 147 0.23 2.42 6.85
C ILE A 147 0.61 1.18 7.66
N MET A 148 0.62 1.26 8.97
CA MET A 148 0.91 0.14 9.85
C MET A 148 -0.30 -0.22 10.70
N VAL A 149 -0.73 -1.47 10.65
CA VAL A 149 -1.73 -2.03 11.55
C VAL A 149 -1.02 -2.68 12.74
N THR A 150 -1.30 -2.20 13.94
CA THR A 150 -0.73 -2.74 15.18
C THR A 150 -1.82 -3.29 16.11
N SER A 151 -2.00 -2.74 17.28
CA SER A 151 -3.03 -3.13 18.25
C SER A 151 -3.29 -2.00 19.24
N GLY A 152 -4.51 -1.85 19.71
CA GLY A 152 -4.77 -1.07 20.91
C GLY A 152 -4.07 -1.70 22.13
N GLY A 153 -3.75 -0.88 23.10
CA GLY A 153 -3.07 -1.30 24.33
C GLY A 153 -1.58 -1.57 24.17
N VAL A 154 -0.94 -1.15 23.06
CA VAL A 154 0.50 -1.41 22.84
C VAL A 154 1.39 -0.72 23.89
N THR A 155 0.95 0.36 24.53
CA THR A 155 1.71 0.99 25.63
C THR A 155 1.55 0.23 26.94
N TRP A 156 0.59 -0.71 27.03
CA TRP A 156 0.34 -1.53 28.21
C TRP A 156 1.14 -2.85 28.23
N TRP A 157 2.21 -2.90 27.45
CA TRP A 157 3.04 -4.10 27.33
C TRP A 157 3.69 -4.54 28.66
N THR A 158 3.80 -3.63 29.64
CA THR A 158 4.24 -3.96 31.01
C THR A 158 3.16 -4.63 31.84
N HIS A 159 1.89 -4.61 31.40
CA HIS A 159 0.80 -5.27 32.12
C HIS A 159 0.94 -6.80 32.03
N PRO A 160 0.74 -7.56 33.12
CA PRO A 160 0.93 -9.01 33.13
C PRO A 160 0.19 -9.78 32.04
N ILE A 161 -0.97 -9.31 31.61
CA ILE A 161 -1.77 -9.94 30.53
C ILE A 161 -1.02 -9.99 29.19
N SER A 162 -0.11 -9.05 28.93
CA SER A 162 0.67 -9.02 27.68
C SER A 162 1.75 -10.12 27.63
N TRP A 163 2.14 -10.69 28.76
CA TRP A 163 3.16 -11.74 28.83
C TRP A 163 2.66 -13.09 28.29
N PHE A 164 1.35 -13.33 28.33
CA PHE A 164 0.76 -14.58 27.83
C PHE A 164 0.77 -14.72 26.30
N GLY A 165 0.99 -13.65 25.54
CA GLY A 165 1.02 -13.63 24.06
C GLY A 165 2.41 -13.51 23.45
N GLY A 166 3.49 -13.92 24.13
CA GLY A 166 4.86 -13.77 23.63
C GLY A 166 5.31 -12.31 23.56
N ASN A 167 4.76 -11.46 24.42
CA ASN A 167 5.04 -10.02 24.46
C ASN A 167 4.73 -9.29 23.14
N VAL A 168 3.75 -9.75 22.37
CA VAL A 168 3.42 -9.18 21.04
C VAL A 168 3.18 -7.67 21.10
N LEU A 169 2.53 -7.16 22.17
CA LEU A 169 2.30 -5.71 22.34
C LEU A 169 3.60 -4.94 22.48
N LYS A 170 4.59 -5.45 23.22
CA LYS A 170 5.93 -4.87 23.34
C LYS A 170 6.62 -4.74 21.98
N TRP A 171 6.55 -5.79 21.18
CA TRP A 171 7.22 -5.81 19.89
C TRP A 171 6.53 -4.90 18.88
N LYS A 172 5.20 -4.86 18.89
CA LYS A 172 4.42 -3.88 18.09
C LYS A 172 4.72 -2.44 18.53
N HIS A 173 4.79 -2.17 19.82
CA HIS A 173 5.16 -0.84 20.33
C HIS A 173 6.54 -0.40 19.82
N LYS A 174 7.54 -1.27 19.92
CA LYS A 174 8.88 -1.00 19.38
C LYS A 174 8.87 -0.72 17.87
N ALA A 175 8.07 -1.46 17.11
CA ALA A 175 7.92 -1.24 15.67
C ALA A 175 7.27 0.13 15.35
N GLU A 176 6.28 0.54 16.15
CA GLU A 176 5.68 1.88 16.01
C GLU A 176 6.69 3.00 16.27
N LEU A 177 7.48 2.88 17.35
CA LEU A 177 8.55 3.86 17.65
C LEU A 177 9.55 3.94 16.50
N TYR A 178 9.94 2.79 15.95
CA TYR A 178 10.86 2.74 14.82
C TYR A 178 10.28 3.43 13.56
N LEU A 179 9.00 3.16 13.26
CA LEU A 179 8.32 3.79 12.12
C LEU A 179 8.24 5.32 12.29
N ARG A 180 7.88 5.81 13.48
CA ARG A 180 7.85 7.26 13.76
C ARG A 180 9.21 7.91 13.54
N ALA A 181 10.29 7.26 13.99
CA ALA A 181 11.65 7.75 13.85
C ALA A 181 12.23 7.60 12.43
N SER A 182 11.58 6.85 11.53
CA SER A 182 12.12 6.54 10.20
C SER A 182 12.17 7.71 9.22
N GLY A 183 11.34 8.73 9.44
CA GLY A 183 11.15 9.85 8.52
C GLY A 183 10.16 9.57 7.38
N LEU A 184 9.58 8.37 7.29
CA LEU A 184 8.50 8.07 6.35
C LEU A 184 7.20 8.79 6.76
N THR A 185 6.47 9.35 5.81
CA THR A 185 5.08 9.71 6.05
C THR A 185 4.31 8.43 6.40
N HIS A 186 3.65 8.40 7.55
CA HIS A 186 3.06 7.18 8.06
C HIS A 186 1.70 7.39 8.73
N VAL A 187 0.95 6.30 8.86
CA VAL A 187 -0.23 6.23 9.73
C VAL A 187 -0.17 4.93 10.51
N ILE A 188 -0.42 5.00 11.81
CA ILE A 188 -0.49 3.83 12.67
C ILE A 188 -1.93 3.64 13.11
N VAL A 189 -2.52 2.53 12.67
CA VAL A 189 -3.88 2.14 12.99
C VAL A 189 -3.84 1.06 14.06
N ARG A 190 -4.44 1.31 15.20
CA ARG A 190 -4.50 0.42 16.37
C ARG A 190 -5.91 -0.14 16.54
N PRO A 191 -6.25 -1.31 15.97
CA PRO A 191 -7.51 -1.98 16.27
C PRO A 191 -7.60 -2.31 17.75
N ASN A 192 -8.69 -1.92 18.41
CA ASN A 192 -8.92 -2.20 19.81
C ASN A 192 -9.59 -3.55 20.02
N GLY A 193 -9.20 -4.26 21.07
CA GLY A 193 -9.78 -5.53 21.46
C GLY A 193 -9.58 -6.66 20.45
N GLY A 194 -10.57 -7.55 20.35
CA GLY A 194 -10.53 -8.71 19.46
C GLY A 194 -10.96 -8.37 18.04
N LEU A 195 -10.19 -8.83 17.06
CA LEU A 195 -10.56 -8.75 15.65
C LEU A 195 -11.65 -9.79 15.31
N LYS A 196 -12.78 -9.34 14.76
CA LYS A 196 -13.92 -10.19 14.38
C LYS A 196 -14.02 -10.35 12.85
N ASP A 197 -14.43 -11.54 12.42
CA ASP A 197 -14.79 -11.82 11.05
C ASP A 197 -16.28 -11.49 10.81
N GLU A 198 -16.61 -10.23 10.99
CA GLU A 198 -17.94 -9.67 10.76
C GLU A 198 -17.89 -8.71 9.55
N PRO A 199 -19.01 -8.50 8.84
CA PRO A 199 -19.06 -7.51 7.77
C PRO A 199 -18.70 -6.12 8.28
N GLY A 200 -17.92 -5.39 7.49
CA GLY A 200 -17.67 -3.98 7.76
C GLY A 200 -18.93 -3.12 7.60
N ASN A 201 -18.89 -1.91 8.12
CA ASN A 201 -20.01 -0.97 8.08
C ASN A 201 -21.30 -1.46 8.76
N SER A 202 -21.24 -2.56 9.50
CA SER A 202 -22.37 -3.14 10.21
C SER A 202 -22.59 -2.55 11.60
N LYS A 203 -21.55 -1.96 12.17
CA LYS A 203 -21.54 -1.30 13.48
C LYS A 203 -20.93 0.08 13.37
N LYS A 204 -21.24 0.94 14.34
CA LYS A 204 -20.59 2.24 14.44
C LYS A 204 -19.12 2.08 14.78
N ILE A 205 -18.29 2.98 14.27
CA ILE A 205 -16.86 3.04 14.56
C ILE A 205 -16.54 4.30 15.35
N THR A 206 -15.73 4.15 16.38
CA THR A 206 -15.16 5.25 17.16
C THR A 206 -13.66 5.29 17.00
N PHE A 207 -13.12 6.50 17.05
CA PHE A 207 -11.70 6.79 16.95
C PHE A 207 -11.23 7.43 18.27
N THR A 208 -10.08 7.00 18.76
CA THR A 208 -9.46 7.57 19.96
C THR A 208 -7.94 7.61 19.82
N GLN A 209 -7.30 8.42 20.67
CA GLN A 209 -5.85 8.50 20.77
C GLN A 209 -5.36 8.30 22.20
N LYS A 210 -6.14 7.58 23.03
CA LYS A 210 -5.90 7.41 24.47
C LYS A 210 -5.21 6.09 24.82
N ASP A 211 -4.92 5.24 23.83
CA ASP A 211 -4.43 3.86 24.02
C ASP A 211 -5.31 3.09 25.02
N SER A 212 -6.61 3.19 24.85
CA SER A 212 -7.59 2.48 25.66
C SER A 212 -7.74 1.04 25.18
N PHE A 213 -7.89 0.10 26.10
CA PHE A 213 -8.20 -1.28 25.78
C PHE A 213 -9.71 -1.50 25.97
N SER A 214 -10.45 -1.71 24.88
CA SER A 214 -11.88 -2.06 24.99
C SER A 214 -12.41 -2.73 23.72
N TRP A 215 -13.50 -3.48 23.89
CA TRP A 215 -14.37 -4.08 22.87
C TRP A 215 -13.67 -4.84 21.73
N SER A 216 -14.31 -4.88 20.56
CA SER A 216 -13.82 -5.57 19.38
C SER A 216 -14.03 -4.70 18.14
N ILE A 217 -13.41 -5.10 17.05
CA ILE A 217 -13.62 -4.44 15.74
C ILE A 217 -13.66 -5.48 14.63
N SER A 218 -14.52 -5.21 13.61
CA SER A 218 -14.51 -5.97 12.37
C SER A 218 -13.18 -5.78 11.64
N ARG A 219 -12.59 -6.88 11.14
CA ARG A 219 -11.41 -6.79 10.25
C ARG A 219 -11.69 -6.00 8.99
N GLU A 220 -12.92 -6.02 8.50
CA GLU A 220 -13.30 -5.26 7.32
C GLU A 220 -13.34 -3.74 7.62
N ASP A 221 -13.81 -3.33 8.79
CA ASP A 221 -13.72 -1.93 9.22
C ASP A 221 -12.25 -1.47 9.37
N VAL A 222 -11.37 -2.32 9.90
CA VAL A 222 -9.93 -2.03 9.94
C VAL A 222 -9.37 -1.82 8.53
N ALA A 223 -9.73 -2.69 7.58
CA ALA A 223 -9.29 -2.57 6.20
C ALA A 223 -9.80 -1.28 5.53
N ILE A 224 -11.08 -0.94 5.72
CA ILE A 224 -11.66 0.31 5.22
C ILE A 224 -10.89 1.51 5.79
N VAL A 225 -10.65 1.55 7.09
CA VAL A 225 -9.90 2.65 7.73
C VAL A 225 -8.50 2.78 7.14
N CYS A 226 -7.77 1.68 6.94
CA CYS A 226 -6.43 1.71 6.34
C CYS A 226 -6.44 2.31 4.94
N VAL A 227 -7.41 1.92 4.09
CA VAL A 227 -7.54 2.45 2.72
C VAL A 227 -7.94 3.93 2.74
N LYS A 228 -8.85 4.33 3.63
CA LYS A 228 -9.22 5.74 3.79
C LYS A 228 -8.07 6.58 4.36
N ALA A 229 -7.30 6.06 5.31
CA ALA A 229 -6.11 6.73 5.82
C ALA A 229 -5.02 6.90 4.74
N LEU A 230 -4.89 5.94 3.83
CA LEU A 230 -4.01 6.06 2.68
C LEU A 230 -4.42 7.23 1.77
N ALA A 231 -5.71 7.35 1.49
CA ALA A 231 -6.28 8.34 0.57
C ALA A 231 -6.30 9.78 1.14
N HIS A 232 -6.17 9.97 2.47
CA HIS A 232 -6.35 11.27 3.13
C HIS A 232 -5.06 11.74 3.80
N ASN A 233 -4.50 12.86 3.35
CA ASN A 233 -3.28 13.44 3.96
C ASN A 233 -3.54 13.98 5.38
N GLN A 234 -4.78 14.23 5.74
CA GLN A 234 -5.18 14.57 7.11
C GLN A 234 -4.84 13.48 8.13
N ALA A 235 -4.61 12.23 7.67
CA ALA A 235 -4.19 11.13 8.52
C ALA A 235 -2.66 11.06 8.72
N ASP A 236 -1.87 11.82 7.96
CA ASP A 236 -0.41 11.71 7.93
C ASP A 236 0.21 11.94 9.30
N ASN A 237 1.17 11.06 9.63
CA ASN A 237 1.93 11.04 10.87
C ASN A 237 1.07 10.91 12.14
N LYS A 238 -0.12 10.30 12.01
CA LYS A 238 -1.04 10.09 13.11
C LYS A 238 -1.11 8.65 13.56
N THR A 239 -1.30 8.49 14.86
CA THR A 239 -1.56 7.21 15.52
C THR A 239 -2.91 7.30 16.21
N PHE A 240 -3.78 6.33 15.97
CA PHE A 240 -5.08 6.29 16.58
C PHE A 240 -5.62 4.86 16.73
N GLU A 241 -6.44 4.67 17.74
CA GLU A 241 -7.18 3.46 18.00
C GLU A 241 -8.54 3.51 17.31
N ILE A 242 -9.02 2.35 16.88
CA ILE A 242 -10.35 2.16 16.29
C ILE A 242 -11.06 0.97 16.94
N GLN A 243 -12.36 1.13 17.15
CA GLN A 243 -13.22 0.06 17.71
C GLN A 243 -14.64 0.19 17.18
N ASN A 244 -15.39 -0.93 17.17
CA ASN A 244 -16.82 -0.90 16.97
C ASN A 244 -17.54 -0.71 18.32
N GLY A 245 -18.71 -0.11 18.30
CA GLY A 245 -19.52 0.15 19.49
C GLY A 245 -20.88 0.74 19.13
N ASP A 246 -21.59 1.18 20.15
CA ASP A 246 -22.91 1.80 20.00
C ASP A 246 -22.81 3.30 19.68
N GLU A 247 -21.65 3.89 19.96
CA GLU A 247 -21.33 5.31 19.66
C GLU A 247 -20.55 5.42 18.34
N GLY A 248 -20.56 6.61 17.75
CA GLY A 248 -19.85 6.89 16.50
C GLY A 248 -20.76 6.75 15.26
N ARG A 249 -20.15 6.45 14.12
CA ARG A 249 -20.85 6.29 12.83
C ARG A 249 -20.42 4.98 12.16
N ALA A 250 -21.32 4.38 11.39
CA ALA A 250 -20.92 3.31 10.48
C ALA A 250 -19.85 3.80 9.49
N THR A 251 -18.89 2.95 9.13
CA THR A 251 -17.72 3.35 8.33
C THR A 251 -18.09 4.01 7.00
N GLY A 252 -19.22 3.61 6.38
CA GLY A 252 -19.73 4.26 5.17
C GLY A 252 -20.21 5.71 5.36
N ASN A 253 -20.47 6.14 6.60
CA ASN A 253 -21.00 7.47 6.94
C ASN A 253 -19.98 8.35 7.69
N VAL A 254 -18.72 7.95 7.73
CA VAL A 254 -17.64 8.73 8.36
C VAL A 254 -17.19 9.84 7.42
N ASP A 255 -17.16 11.07 7.92
CA ASP A 255 -16.44 12.17 7.27
C ASP A 255 -14.94 12.00 7.58
N TRP A 256 -14.24 11.35 6.68
CA TRP A 256 -12.83 10.95 6.88
C TRP A 256 -11.90 12.14 7.02
N ALA A 257 -12.05 13.17 6.18
CA ALA A 257 -11.21 14.36 6.23
C ALA A 257 -11.37 15.07 7.57
N LYS A 258 -12.61 15.28 8.03
CA LYS A 258 -12.90 15.89 9.32
C LYS A 258 -12.42 15.03 10.48
N THR A 259 -12.65 13.72 10.43
CA THR A 259 -12.24 12.78 11.47
C THR A 259 -10.71 12.77 11.64
N PHE A 260 -9.98 12.65 10.56
CA PHE A 260 -8.51 12.68 10.63
C PHE A 260 -7.96 14.05 11.00
N SER A 261 -8.57 15.16 10.54
CA SER A 261 -8.15 16.51 10.93
C SER A 261 -8.29 16.79 12.43
N ALA A 262 -9.27 16.16 13.08
CA ALA A 262 -9.49 16.33 14.52
C ALA A 262 -8.45 15.60 15.39
N MET A 263 -7.63 14.70 14.80
CA MET A 263 -6.60 13.97 15.52
C MET A 263 -5.31 14.78 15.58
N VAL A 264 -4.52 14.59 16.65
CA VAL A 264 -3.22 15.22 16.82
C VAL A 264 -2.10 14.28 16.38
N VAL A 265 -0.98 14.85 15.94
CA VAL A 265 0.27 14.12 15.76
C VAL A 265 0.83 13.81 17.14
N LYS A 266 0.99 12.54 17.49
CA LYS A 266 1.60 12.15 18.77
C LYS A 266 3.11 12.35 18.70
N SER A 267 3.67 13.07 19.67
CA SER A 267 5.11 13.13 19.88
C SER A 267 5.64 11.81 20.45
N ASP A 268 6.91 11.52 20.23
CA ASP A 268 7.57 10.25 20.60
C ASP A 268 7.64 9.95 22.12
N ASN A 269 7.12 10.84 22.94
CA ASN A 269 7.20 10.77 24.40
C ASN A 269 5.91 10.27 25.09
N LEU A 270 5.00 9.60 24.36
CA LEU A 270 3.79 9.03 24.96
C LEU A 270 3.61 7.56 24.59
#